data_da9b1ebf441688158d0294204df35528
#
_entry.id   da9b1ebf441688158d0294204df35528
#
_cell.length_a   1.000
_cell.length_b   1.000
_cell.length_c   1.000
_cell.angle_alpha   90.00
_cell.angle_beta   90.00
_cell.angle_gamma   90.00
#
_symmetry.space_group_name_H-M   'P 1'
#
loop_
_entity.id
_entity.type
_entity.pdbx_description
1 polymer ?
#
loop_
_entity_poly.entity_id
_entity_poly.type
_entity_poly.pdbx_seq_one_letter_code
_entity_poly.pdbx_strand_id
1 'polypeptide(L)'
;MKWRNQLLALFCLIAFAAGGVFYFQHWVIQKPFGIILFVGEGLAPGRLAATRIYSAGADTPLALDLMPHMALLTNYSNDFAAPDQAAAATAIATGVKVNNRLIGCDSEGKSLPTLIELAHQAGRATGLVTNANITDPTAAAFYAHTGDQNDKSTIARQIAESSRIDLVLGGGGDDFLPESKGGHRRDERDLLLEIRRNGFDLVRSKAELEAIPGWRRPKLFGTFSHAELAYADHIEARSEQPSLADMVRRAVELLQVNRSGYFLVVDAGLMRKAAEKNNGEHTLAETVELDRALAVAQRYAGGKSAIFVCGDVGIGGLSLNGYPFRKDRGIAVLGLNSAGDPWFSWATGPNGGRYYGAAKLAASQDPQATVPTSPLEQPQEPVAFYAPSALNTVDDMLVFGSGPGAEALHGSMENTTLFKIICGNF
;
A
#
# COMPACT_ATOMS: atom_id res chain seq x y z
N MET A 1 54.60 -0.78 -41.44
CA MET A 1 54.57 -1.47 -40.13
C MET A 1 53.94 -0.60 -39.02
N LYS A 2 54.23 0.68 -38.85
CA LYS A 2 53.70 1.51 -37.76
C LYS A 2 52.16 1.61 -37.76
N TRP A 3 51.53 1.80 -38.93
CA TRP A 3 50.08 1.96 -39.04
C TRP A 3 49.26 0.71 -38.61
N ARG A 4 49.76 -0.47 -38.97
CA ARG A 4 49.16 -1.76 -38.59
C ARG A 4 49.16 -1.95 -37.05
N ASN A 5 50.23 -1.59 -36.39
CA ASN A 5 50.36 -1.65 -34.94
C ASN A 5 49.43 -0.62 -34.23
N GLN A 6 49.26 0.55 -34.80
CA GLN A 6 48.34 1.57 -34.27
C GLN A 6 46.87 1.11 -34.41
N LEU A 7 46.50 0.52 -35.55
CA LEU A 7 45.14 -0.05 -35.73
C LEU A 7 44.88 -1.22 -34.77
N LEU A 8 45.89 -2.08 -34.55
CA LEU A 8 45.79 -3.20 -33.60
C LEU A 8 45.64 -2.68 -32.17
N ALA A 9 46.39 -1.66 -31.76
CA ALA A 9 46.31 -1.07 -30.46
C ALA A 9 44.91 -0.41 -30.22
N LEU A 10 44.39 0.29 -31.22
CA LEU A 10 43.06 0.87 -31.19
C LEU A 10 41.97 -0.20 -31.07
N PHE A 11 42.07 -1.28 -31.85
CA PHE A 11 41.14 -2.42 -31.73
C PHE A 11 41.17 -3.05 -30.34
N CYS A 12 42.36 -3.30 -29.78
CA CYS A 12 42.48 -3.83 -28.43
C CYS A 12 41.87 -2.89 -27.36
N LEU A 13 42.04 -1.58 -27.50
CA LEU A 13 41.45 -0.57 -26.61
C LEU A 13 39.91 -0.60 -26.69
N ILE A 14 39.36 -0.64 -27.90
CA ILE A 14 37.90 -0.73 -28.09
C ILE A 14 37.34 -2.06 -27.52
N ALA A 15 38.02 -3.19 -27.77
CA ALA A 15 37.62 -4.49 -27.26
C ALA A 15 37.66 -4.52 -25.72
N PHE A 16 38.68 -3.92 -25.12
CA PHE A 16 38.79 -3.80 -23.65
C PHE A 16 37.70 -2.92 -23.08
N ALA A 17 37.45 -1.77 -23.69
CA ALA A 17 36.35 -0.85 -23.26
C ALA A 17 34.98 -1.54 -23.42
N ALA A 18 34.72 -2.21 -24.54
CA ALA A 18 33.48 -2.97 -24.75
C ALA A 18 33.31 -4.12 -23.75
N GLY A 19 34.41 -4.86 -23.48
CA GLY A 19 34.45 -5.92 -22.47
C GLY A 19 34.19 -5.37 -21.06
N GLY A 20 34.76 -4.22 -20.74
CA GLY A 20 34.54 -3.50 -19.48
C GLY A 20 33.08 -3.07 -19.30
N VAL A 21 32.49 -2.48 -20.34
CA VAL A 21 31.06 -2.09 -20.34
C VAL A 21 30.17 -3.32 -20.19
N PHE A 22 30.47 -4.40 -20.96
CA PHE A 22 29.72 -5.65 -20.87
C PHE A 22 29.81 -6.28 -19.47
N TYR A 23 31.03 -6.35 -18.89
CA TYR A 23 31.26 -6.83 -17.54
C TYR A 23 30.47 -5.99 -16.52
N PHE A 24 30.56 -4.65 -16.62
CA PHE A 24 29.87 -3.74 -15.70
C PHE A 24 28.35 -3.93 -15.77
N GLN A 25 27.79 -4.00 -16.97
CA GLN A 25 26.33 -4.17 -17.16
C GLN A 25 25.82 -5.53 -16.72
N HIS A 26 26.58 -6.63 -16.89
CA HIS A 26 26.11 -7.98 -16.60
C HIS A 26 26.48 -8.49 -15.21
N TRP A 27 27.54 -7.96 -14.59
CA TRP A 27 28.07 -8.47 -13.34
C TRP A 27 28.03 -7.46 -12.20
N VAL A 28 28.03 -6.17 -12.48
CA VAL A 28 28.04 -5.11 -11.46
C VAL A 28 26.65 -4.52 -11.28
N ILE A 29 25.94 -4.22 -12.38
CA ILE A 29 24.55 -3.75 -12.34
C ILE A 29 23.63 -4.97 -12.42
N GLN A 30 23.29 -5.56 -11.28
CA GLN A 30 22.30 -6.63 -11.23
C GLN A 30 20.91 -6.03 -11.06
N LYS A 31 20.05 -6.21 -12.08
CA LYS A 31 18.63 -5.89 -11.94
C LYS A 31 17.98 -6.88 -10.97
N PRO A 32 17.08 -6.40 -10.10
CA PRO A 32 16.38 -7.28 -9.17
C PRO A 32 15.47 -8.26 -9.91
N PHE A 33 15.44 -9.51 -9.44
CA PHE A 33 14.54 -10.53 -9.99
C PHE A 33 13.08 -10.19 -9.66
N GLY A 34 12.77 -9.94 -8.40
CA GLY A 34 11.47 -9.47 -7.94
C GLY A 34 11.54 -8.00 -7.55
N ILE A 35 10.50 -7.24 -7.85
CA ILE A 35 10.31 -5.89 -7.34
C ILE A 35 8.96 -5.86 -6.66
N ILE A 36 8.93 -5.51 -5.37
CA ILE A 36 7.70 -5.44 -4.57
C ILE A 36 7.59 -4.02 -4.03
N LEU A 37 6.47 -3.38 -4.34
CA LEU A 37 6.10 -2.07 -3.81
C LEU A 37 4.92 -2.23 -2.86
N PHE A 38 5.13 -1.93 -1.59
CA PHE A 38 4.07 -1.77 -0.61
C PHE A 38 3.66 -0.31 -0.53
N VAL A 39 2.36 -0.06 -0.55
CA VAL A 39 1.77 1.24 -0.23
C VAL A 39 0.99 1.08 1.07
N GLY A 40 1.52 1.66 2.16
CA GLY A 40 0.83 1.73 3.44
C GLY A 40 0.05 3.03 3.52
N GLU A 41 -1.26 2.99 3.29
CA GLU A 41 -2.08 4.19 3.25
C GLU A 41 -2.04 4.94 4.59
N GLY A 42 -1.43 6.13 4.59
CA GLY A 42 -1.22 6.94 5.78
C GLY A 42 0.01 6.56 6.62
N LEU A 43 1.03 5.92 6.05
CA LEU A 43 2.26 5.56 6.77
C LEU A 43 3.15 6.81 7.00
N ALA A 44 2.82 7.57 8.03
CA ALA A 44 3.56 8.74 8.50
C ALA A 44 4.44 8.40 9.71
N PRO A 45 5.47 9.23 10.05
CA PRO A 45 6.39 8.95 11.15
C PRO A 45 5.71 8.70 12.51
N GLY A 46 4.68 9.47 12.86
CA GLY A 46 3.94 9.31 14.12
C GLY A 46 3.22 7.97 14.21
N ARG A 47 2.66 7.50 13.09
CA ARG A 47 2.00 6.19 13.01
C ARG A 47 2.99 5.05 13.23
N LEU A 48 4.17 5.13 12.63
CA LEU A 48 5.21 4.10 12.80
C LEU A 48 5.65 3.99 14.26
N ALA A 49 5.87 5.11 14.94
CA ALA A 49 6.25 5.14 16.36
C ALA A 49 5.14 4.52 17.24
N ALA A 50 3.88 4.90 17.01
CA ALA A 50 2.74 4.34 17.72
C ALA A 50 2.61 2.83 17.51
N THR A 51 2.78 2.36 16.27
CA THR A 51 2.70 0.94 15.92
C THR A 51 3.78 0.12 16.61
N ARG A 52 5.00 0.61 16.70
CA ARG A 52 6.09 -0.07 17.39
C ARG A 52 5.75 -0.29 18.87
N ILE A 53 5.26 0.75 19.56
CA ILE A 53 4.84 0.64 20.97
C ILE A 53 3.67 -0.33 21.10
N TYR A 54 2.69 -0.24 20.21
CA TYR A 54 1.50 -1.09 20.22
C TYR A 54 1.83 -2.57 20.00
N SER A 55 2.72 -2.88 19.05
CA SER A 55 2.99 -4.28 18.65
C SER A 55 3.81 -5.05 19.67
N ALA A 56 4.98 -4.50 20.08
CA ALA A 56 5.96 -5.27 20.86
C ALA A 56 6.74 -4.43 21.89
N GLY A 57 6.54 -3.11 21.93
CA GLY A 57 7.25 -2.17 22.78
C GLY A 57 8.22 -1.27 22.03
N ALA A 58 8.59 -0.16 22.64
CA ALA A 58 9.38 0.87 21.98
C ALA A 58 10.81 0.42 21.61
N ASP A 59 11.33 -0.61 22.26
CA ASP A 59 12.67 -1.17 22.07
C ASP A 59 12.70 -2.43 21.17
N THR A 60 11.55 -2.84 20.63
CA THR A 60 11.47 -3.97 19.71
C THR A 60 11.26 -3.45 18.28
N PRO A 61 12.22 -3.68 17.37
CA PRO A 61 12.10 -3.17 16.00
C PRO A 61 11.01 -3.90 15.22
N LEU A 62 10.31 -3.17 14.35
CA LEU A 62 9.47 -3.69 13.30
C LEU A 62 10.34 -4.18 12.11
N ALA A 63 9.79 -4.97 11.21
CA ALA A 63 10.46 -5.33 9.95
C ALA A 63 10.79 -4.08 9.12
N LEU A 64 9.94 -3.06 9.18
CA LEU A 64 10.16 -1.73 8.60
C LEU A 64 11.43 -1.06 9.16
N ASP A 65 11.65 -1.12 10.47
CA ASP A 65 12.82 -0.51 11.13
C ASP A 65 14.16 -1.17 10.73
N LEU A 66 14.11 -2.40 10.24
CA LEU A 66 15.28 -3.16 9.81
C LEU A 66 15.62 -2.95 8.33
N MET A 67 14.84 -2.17 7.59
CA MET A 67 15.16 -1.86 6.20
C MET A 67 16.36 -0.91 6.10
N PRO A 68 17.35 -1.20 5.24
CA PRO A 68 18.65 -0.48 5.26
C PRO A 68 18.59 0.94 4.69
N HIS A 69 17.59 1.26 3.89
CA HIS A 69 17.46 2.57 3.24
C HIS A 69 16.11 3.21 3.57
N MET A 70 16.13 4.51 3.81
CA MET A 70 14.94 5.30 4.15
C MET A 70 15.07 6.72 3.59
N ALA A 71 13.92 7.31 3.21
CA ALA A 71 13.81 8.73 2.89
C ALA A 71 12.43 9.27 3.32
N LEU A 72 12.27 10.59 3.28
CA LEU A 72 10.99 11.27 3.36
C LEU A 72 10.51 11.58 1.94
N LEU A 73 9.24 11.37 1.66
CA LEU A 73 8.59 11.74 0.41
C LEU A 73 7.77 13.00 0.62
N THR A 74 8.14 14.10 -0.06
CA THR A 74 7.31 15.29 -0.12
C THR A 74 6.04 14.97 -0.90
N ASN A 75 4.90 15.37 -0.37
CA ASN A 75 3.62 14.89 -0.84
C ASN A 75 2.61 16.04 -1.02
N TYR A 76 2.31 16.35 -2.28
CA TYR A 76 1.31 17.34 -2.70
C TYR A 76 0.79 16.98 -4.10
N SER A 77 -0.41 17.44 -4.45
CA SER A 77 -0.98 17.34 -5.80
C SER A 77 -0.72 18.63 -6.59
N ASN A 78 -1.08 18.65 -7.88
CA ASN A 78 -0.92 19.87 -8.67
C ASN A 78 -1.78 21.04 -8.18
N ASP A 79 -2.93 20.74 -7.56
CA ASP A 79 -3.94 21.71 -7.16
C ASP A 79 -4.03 21.94 -5.65
N PHE A 80 -3.52 21.01 -4.80
CA PHE A 80 -3.62 21.12 -3.35
C PHE A 80 -2.31 20.74 -2.64
N ALA A 81 -2.05 21.39 -1.50
CA ALA A 81 -0.96 21.04 -0.61
C ALA A 81 -1.20 19.68 0.07
N ALA A 82 -2.45 19.32 0.36
CA ALA A 82 -2.82 17.98 0.79
C ALA A 82 -3.39 17.22 -0.41
N PRO A 83 -2.70 16.20 -0.94
CA PRO A 83 -3.22 15.39 -2.02
C PRO A 83 -4.35 14.49 -1.51
N ASP A 84 -5.18 13.98 -2.42
CA ASP A 84 -5.98 12.81 -2.11
C ASP A 84 -5.25 11.51 -2.50
N GLN A 85 -5.86 10.37 -2.18
CA GLN A 85 -5.28 9.06 -2.45
C GLN A 85 -5.03 8.84 -3.95
N ALA A 86 -5.96 9.31 -4.80
CA ALA A 86 -5.85 9.17 -6.24
C ALA A 86 -4.61 9.90 -6.79
N ALA A 87 -4.44 11.19 -6.43
CA ALA A 87 -3.30 11.98 -6.87
C ALA A 87 -1.97 11.49 -6.29
N ALA A 88 -1.93 11.15 -4.99
CA ALA A 88 -0.74 10.66 -4.34
C ALA A 88 -0.27 9.32 -4.94
N ALA A 89 -1.18 8.35 -5.08
CA ALA A 89 -0.87 7.06 -5.67
C ALA A 89 -0.55 7.16 -7.16
N THR A 90 -1.22 8.04 -7.93
CA THR A 90 -0.89 8.30 -9.34
C THR A 90 0.53 8.84 -9.49
N ALA A 91 0.95 9.76 -8.61
CA ALA A 91 2.33 10.28 -8.63
C ALA A 91 3.37 9.16 -8.41
N ILE A 92 3.10 8.22 -7.51
CA ILE A 92 3.94 7.04 -7.27
C ILE A 92 3.89 6.06 -8.45
N ALA A 93 2.69 5.83 -9.01
CA ALA A 93 2.46 4.83 -10.05
C ALA A 93 2.95 5.27 -11.44
N THR A 94 3.00 6.58 -11.74
CA THR A 94 3.28 7.12 -13.08
C THR A 94 4.47 8.08 -13.13
N GLY A 95 4.95 8.54 -11.97
CA GLY A 95 6.01 9.55 -11.88
C GLY A 95 5.57 10.97 -12.26
N VAL A 96 4.26 11.21 -12.34
CA VAL A 96 3.68 12.51 -12.71
C VAL A 96 2.71 12.96 -11.62
N LYS A 97 2.89 14.18 -11.11
CA LYS A 97 1.90 14.81 -10.22
C LYS A 97 0.68 15.22 -11.04
N VAL A 98 -0.49 14.93 -10.48
CA VAL A 98 -1.80 15.23 -11.09
C VAL A 98 -2.67 15.98 -10.11
N ASN A 99 -3.82 16.49 -10.56
CA ASN A 99 -4.83 17.08 -9.69
C ASN A 99 -5.50 16.00 -8.82
N ASN A 100 -6.03 16.40 -7.68
CA ASN A 100 -6.86 15.52 -6.86
C ASN A 100 -7.99 14.89 -7.69
N ARG A 101 -8.41 13.69 -7.32
CA ARG A 101 -9.42 12.84 -7.97
C ARG A 101 -9.00 12.15 -9.28
N LEU A 102 -7.85 12.50 -9.87
CA LEU A 102 -7.39 11.88 -11.12
C LEU A 102 -6.61 10.59 -10.84
N ILE A 103 -6.96 9.53 -11.54
CA ILE A 103 -6.32 8.21 -11.48
C ILE A 103 -5.63 7.93 -12.81
N GLY A 104 -4.31 7.77 -12.81
CA GLY A 104 -3.51 7.34 -13.96
C GLY A 104 -3.64 8.21 -15.21
N CYS A 105 -4.16 9.43 -15.10
CA CYS A 105 -4.29 10.38 -16.20
C CYS A 105 -3.90 11.80 -15.77
N ASP A 106 -3.55 12.64 -16.75
CA ASP A 106 -3.30 14.05 -16.52
C ASP A 106 -4.60 14.88 -16.53
N SER A 107 -4.48 16.20 -16.33
CA SER A 107 -5.62 17.13 -16.30
C SER A 107 -6.38 17.24 -17.62
N GLU A 108 -5.79 16.79 -18.73
CA GLU A 108 -6.42 16.75 -20.05
C GLU A 108 -7.11 15.40 -20.33
N GLY A 109 -7.05 14.46 -19.37
CA GLY A 109 -7.60 13.11 -19.51
C GLY A 109 -6.74 12.13 -20.29
N LYS A 110 -5.48 12.50 -20.59
CA LYS A 110 -4.53 11.63 -21.25
C LYS A 110 -3.99 10.59 -20.27
N SER A 111 -4.06 9.31 -20.65
CA SER A 111 -3.51 8.20 -19.86
C SER A 111 -2.00 8.32 -19.69
N LEU A 112 -1.52 8.10 -18.48
CA LEU A 112 -0.12 8.08 -18.08
C LEU A 112 0.34 6.62 -17.91
N PRO A 113 1.47 6.18 -18.49
CA PRO A 113 1.94 4.81 -18.29
C PRO A 113 2.22 4.51 -16.82
N THR A 114 1.63 3.44 -16.31
CA THR A 114 1.81 3.01 -14.92
C THR A 114 2.98 2.03 -14.75
N LEU A 115 3.49 1.90 -13.51
CA LEU A 115 4.52 0.90 -13.18
C LEU A 115 4.12 -0.53 -13.58
N ILE A 116 2.85 -0.93 -13.39
CA ILE A 116 2.37 -2.25 -13.82
C ILE A 116 2.46 -2.40 -15.33
N GLU A 117 2.04 -1.39 -16.10
CA GLU A 117 2.12 -1.44 -17.56
C GLU A 117 3.57 -1.51 -18.05
N LEU A 118 4.46 -0.73 -17.45
CA LEU A 118 5.88 -0.72 -17.80
C LEU A 118 6.57 -2.03 -17.42
N ALA A 119 6.26 -2.60 -16.25
CA ALA A 119 6.75 -3.91 -15.83
C ALA A 119 6.31 -5.01 -16.80
N HIS A 120 5.03 -4.99 -17.21
CA HIS A 120 4.50 -5.93 -18.19
C HIS A 120 5.21 -5.78 -19.56
N GLN A 121 5.43 -4.55 -20.03
CA GLN A 121 6.20 -4.28 -21.26
C GLN A 121 7.64 -4.79 -21.17
N ALA A 122 8.26 -4.77 -19.99
CA ALA A 122 9.57 -5.35 -19.71
C ALA A 122 9.55 -6.90 -19.60
N GLY A 123 8.40 -7.54 -19.81
CA GLY A 123 8.22 -9.00 -19.77
C GLY A 123 8.15 -9.59 -18.36
N ARG A 124 8.01 -8.76 -17.33
CA ARG A 124 7.83 -9.22 -15.95
C ARG A 124 6.40 -9.72 -15.74
N ALA A 125 6.23 -10.71 -14.87
CA ALA A 125 4.90 -11.02 -14.34
C ALA A 125 4.45 -9.90 -13.41
N THR A 126 3.16 -9.55 -13.45
CA THR A 126 2.63 -8.42 -12.69
C THR A 126 1.52 -8.86 -11.74
N GLY A 127 1.52 -8.27 -10.55
CA GLY A 127 0.52 -8.56 -9.52
C GLY A 127 0.07 -7.32 -8.77
N LEU A 128 -1.18 -7.37 -8.32
CA LEU A 128 -1.79 -6.41 -7.41
C LEU A 128 -2.45 -7.15 -6.25
N VAL A 129 -2.12 -6.77 -5.03
CA VAL A 129 -2.71 -7.29 -3.81
C VAL A 129 -3.20 -6.12 -2.98
N THR A 130 -4.42 -6.18 -2.45
CA THR A 130 -4.94 -5.20 -1.49
C THR A 130 -5.83 -5.87 -0.45
N ASN A 131 -5.85 -5.34 0.77
CA ASN A 131 -6.83 -5.74 1.79
C ASN A 131 -8.09 -4.85 1.79
N ALA A 132 -8.09 -3.80 0.97
CA ALA A 132 -9.27 -2.96 0.69
C ALA A 132 -9.98 -3.41 -0.60
N ASN A 133 -10.79 -2.53 -1.20
CA ASN A 133 -11.39 -2.82 -2.49
C ASN A 133 -10.35 -2.69 -3.62
N ILE A 134 -10.36 -3.65 -4.53
CA ILE A 134 -9.51 -3.60 -5.74
C ILE A 134 -9.71 -2.30 -6.52
N THR A 135 -10.91 -1.73 -6.46
CA THR A 135 -11.31 -0.48 -7.13
C THR A 135 -11.03 0.79 -6.33
N ASP A 136 -10.46 0.70 -5.12
CA ASP A 136 -10.12 1.88 -4.35
C ASP A 136 -8.97 2.68 -5.02
N PRO A 137 -8.90 4.00 -4.82
CA PRO A 137 -8.05 4.89 -5.63
C PRO A 137 -6.57 4.52 -5.63
N THR A 138 -6.01 4.13 -4.46
CA THR A 138 -4.59 3.78 -4.34
C THR A 138 -4.24 2.56 -5.18
N ALA A 139 -5.01 1.47 -5.08
CA ALA A 139 -4.83 0.29 -5.90
C ALA A 139 -5.08 0.59 -7.39
N ALA A 140 -6.16 1.33 -7.68
CA ALA A 140 -6.57 1.68 -9.05
C ALA A 140 -5.53 2.51 -9.80
N ALA A 141 -4.76 3.38 -9.13
CA ALA A 141 -3.73 4.21 -9.73
C ALA A 141 -2.64 3.43 -10.47
N PHE A 142 -2.46 2.15 -10.15
CA PHE A 142 -1.46 1.30 -10.80
C PHE A 142 -1.94 0.62 -12.08
N TYR A 143 -3.26 0.66 -12.40
CA TYR A 143 -3.81 -0.04 -13.56
C TYR A 143 -4.93 0.69 -14.30
N ALA A 144 -5.55 1.70 -13.70
CA ALA A 144 -6.71 2.39 -14.27
C ALA A 144 -6.38 3.84 -14.67
N HIS A 145 -7.19 4.36 -15.58
CA HIS A 145 -7.09 5.73 -16.09
C HIS A 145 -8.49 6.35 -16.11
N THR A 146 -8.76 7.25 -15.19
CA THR A 146 -10.06 7.94 -15.10
C THR A 146 -9.92 9.32 -14.48
N GLY A 147 -10.77 10.26 -14.94
CA GLY A 147 -10.89 11.61 -14.37
C GLY A 147 -11.66 11.66 -13.04
N ASP A 148 -12.19 10.55 -12.56
CA ASP A 148 -12.93 10.50 -11.30
C ASP A 148 -12.63 9.22 -10.51
N GLN A 149 -11.99 9.37 -9.37
CA GLN A 149 -11.67 8.27 -8.45
C GLN A 149 -12.90 7.51 -7.92
N ASN A 150 -14.09 8.09 -8.03
CA ASN A 150 -15.34 7.47 -7.60
C ASN A 150 -16.03 6.66 -8.71
N ASP A 151 -15.54 6.71 -9.94
CA ASP A 151 -16.09 5.92 -11.05
C ASP A 151 -15.60 4.46 -10.97
N LYS A 152 -16.04 3.78 -9.91
CA LYS A 152 -15.71 2.37 -9.66
C LYS A 152 -16.13 1.45 -10.80
N SER A 153 -17.20 1.81 -11.52
CA SER A 153 -17.68 1.04 -12.67
C SER A 153 -16.65 0.99 -13.81
N THR A 154 -16.09 2.16 -14.16
CA THR A 154 -15.01 2.25 -15.15
C THR A 154 -13.72 1.60 -14.64
N ILE A 155 -13.36 1.81 -13.37
CA ILE A 155 -12.15 1.24 -12.76
C ILE A 155 -12.23 -0.31 -12.80
N ALA A 156 -13.35 -0.91 -12.35
CA ALA A 156 -13.57 -2.35 -12.38
C ALA A 156 -13.54 -2.91 -13.80
N ARG A 157 -14.12 -2.19 -14.77
CA ARG A 157 -14.09 -2.58 -16.18
C ARG A 157 -12.66 -2.63 -16.73
N GLN A 158 -11.85 -1.61 -16.43
CA GLN A 158 -10.48 -1.53 -16.95
C GLN A 158 -9.60 -2.69 -16.46
N ILE A 159 -9.69 -3.08 -15.20
CA ILE A 159 -8.93 -4.24 -14.72
C ILE A 159 -9.46 -5.56 -15.28
N ALA A 160 -10.78 -5.69 -15.45
CA ALA A 160 -11.40 -6.89 -16.02
C ALA A 160 -11.02 -7.12 -17.49
N GLU A 161 -10.86 -6.04 -18.24
CA GLU A 161 -10.47 -6.05 -19.66
C GLU A 161 -8.94 -6.04 -19.85
N SER A 162 -8.16 -5.83 -18.77
CA SER A 162 -6.70 -5.73 -18.86
C SER A 162 -6.05 -7.10 -19.08
N SER A 163 -5.13 -7.17 -20.04
CA SER A 163 -4.22 -8.30 -20.21
C SER A 163 -2.84 -8.10 -19.55
N ARG A 164 -2.66 -6.98 -18.85
CA ARG A 164 -1.36 -6.53 -18.33
C ARG A 164 -1.10 -6.92 -16.89
N ILE A 165 -2.08 -7.56 -16.23
CA ILE A 165 -1.96 -8.03 -14.85
C ILE A 165 -2.20 -9.53 -14.83
N ASP A 166 -1.26 -10.28 -14.23
CA ASP A 166 -1.33 -11.73 -14.16
C ASP A 166 -2.02 -12.21 -12.87
N LEU A 167 -1.95 -11.42 -11.80
CA LEU A 167 -2.50 -11.76 -10.49
C LEU A 167 -3.14 -10.54 -9.84
N VAL A 168 -4.39 -10.68 -9.40
CA VAL A 168 -5.13 -9.68 -8.62
C VAL A 168 -5.77 -10.36 -7.41
N LEU A 169 -5.52 -9.85 -6.20
CA LEU A 169 -6.11 -10.36 -4.96
C LEU A 169 -6.61 -9.17 -4.12
N GLY A 170 -7.86 -9.25 -3.65
CA GLY A 170 -8.39 -8.18 -2.78
C GLY A 170 -9.85 -8.36 -2.39
N GLY A 171 -10.47 -7.26 -1.94
CA GLY A 171 -11.88 -7.13 -1.67
C GLY A 171 -12.66 -6.44 -2.80
N GLY A 172 -13.92 -6.08 -2.54
CA GLY A 172 -14.74 -5.30 -3.46
C GLY A 172 -15.40 -6.11 -4.56
N GLY A 173 -15.79 -7.36 -4.28
CA GLY A 173 -16.45 -8.24 -5.25
C GLY A 173 -17.71 -7.63 -5.87
N ASP A 174 -18.44 -6.78 -5.12
CA ASP A 174 -19.68 -6.17 -5.57
C ASP A 174 -19.49 -5.14 -6.70
N ASP A 175 -18.31 -4.53 -6.80
CA ASP A 175 -17.99 -3.59 -7.88
C ASP A 175 -17.85 -4.29 -9.25
N PHE A 176 -17.72 -5.63 -9.25
CA PHE A 176 -17.60 -6.48 -10.44
C PHE A 176 -18.93 -7.16 -10.84
N LEU A 177 -19.95 -7.09 -10.00
CA LEU A 177 -21.23 -7.76 -10.22
C LEU A 177 -22.34 -6.76 -10.56
N PRO A 178 -23.33 -7.15 -11.41
CA PRO A 178 -24.51 -6.34 -11.67
C PRO A 178 -25.43 -6.26 -10.45
N GLU A 179 -26.26 -5.19 -10.37
CA GLU A 179 -27.28 -5.02 -9.33
C GLU A 179 -28.22 -6.23 -9.26
N SER A 180 -28.57 -6.84 -10.39
CA SER A 180 -29.39 -8.07 -10.47
C SER A 180 -28.76 -9.29 -9.76
N LYS A 181 -27.46 -9.25 -9.44
CA LYS A 181 -26.72 -10.28 -8.69
C LYS A 181 -26.21 -9.78 -7.31
N GLY A 182 -26.77 -8.68 -6.83
CA GLY A 182 -26.39 -8.09 -5.54
C GLY A 182 -25.15 -7.23 -5.57
N GLY A 183 -24.62 -6.88 -6.75
CA GLY A 183 -23.48 -5.99 -6.91
C GLY A 183 -23.86 -4.52 -7.11
N HIS A 184 -22.90 -3.70 -7.55
CA HIS A 184 -23.06 -2.26 -7.70
C HIS A 184 -23.17 -1.79 -9.17
N ARG A 185 -23.07 -2.70 -10.16
CA ARG A 185 -23.01 -2.32 -11.57
C ARG A 185 -24.40 -2.14 -12.17
N ARG A 186 -24.63 -0.97 -12.74
CA ARG A 186 -25.90 -0.61 -13.42
C ARG A 186 -25.90 -0.99 -14.91
N ASP A 187 -24.75 -1.36 -15.47
CA ASP A 187 -24.62 -1.76 -16.86
C ASP A 187 -24.93 -3.26 -17.10
N GLU A 188 -25.43 -3.94 -16.07
CA GLU A 188 -25.80 -5.37 -16.07
C GLU A 188 -24.66 -6.33 -16.45
N ARG A 189 -23.41 -5.85 -16.54
CA ARG A 189 -22.24 -6.69 -16.84
C ARG A 189 -21.80 -7.46 -15.60
N ASP A 190 -21.56 -8.76 -15.77
CA ASP A 190 -20.89 -9.62 -14.79
C ASP A 190 -19.41 -9.71 -15.16
N LEU A 191 -18.60 -8.80 -14.60
CA LEU A 191 -17.19 -8.76 -14.90
C LEU A 191 -16.42 -9.97 -14.36
N LEU A 192 -16.87 -10.60 -13.27
CA LEU A 192 -16.22 -11.84 -12.79
C LEU A 192 -16.36 -12.96 -13.81
N LEU A 193 -17.54 -13.08 -14.45
CA LEU A 193 -17.74 -14.04 -15.52
C LEU A 193 -16.88 -13.73 -16.75
N GLU A 194 -16.72 -12.45 -17.09
CA GLU A 194 -15.85 -12.00 -18.20
C GLU A 194 -14.37 -12.27 -17.90
N ILE A 195 -13.89 -11.96 -16.70
CA ILE A 195 -12.53 -12.27 -16.22
C ILE A 195 -12.25 -13.77 -16.36
N ARG A 196 -13.20 -14.62 -15.95
CA ARG A 196 -13.08 -16.07 -16.10
C ARG A 196 -13.01 -16.50 -17.58
N ARG A 197 -13.81 -15.88 -18.45
CA ARG A 197 -13.78 -16.13 -19.91
C ARG A 197 -12.46 -15.69 -20.54
N ASN A 198 -11.80 -14.67 -19.98
CA ASN A 198 -10.49 -14.21 -20.38
C ASN A 198 -9.34 -15.11 -19.86
N GLY A 199 -9.69 -16.25 -19.24
CA GLY A 199 -8.75 -17.30 -18.84
C GLY A 199 -8.16 -17.14 -17.44
N PHE A 200 -8.73 -16.29 -16.60
CA PHE A 200 -8.35 -16.20 -15.18
C PHE A 200 -9.05 -17.29 -14.35
N ASP A 201 -8.30 -17.88 -13.44
CA ASP A 201 -8.87 -18.65 -12.36
C ASP A 201 -9.47 -17.67 -11.32
N LEU A 202 -10.70 -17.92 -10.89
CA LEU A 202 -11.35 -17.13 -9.85
C LEU A 202 -11.22 -17.85 -8.51
N VAL A 203 -10.80 -17.14 -7.47
CA VAL A 203 -10.75 -17.64 -6.09
C VAL A 203 -11.50 -16.70 -5.16
N ARG A 204 -12.21 -17.27 -4.18
CA ARG A 204 -13.08 -16.53 -3.25
C ARG A 204 -12.80 -16.83 -1.79
N SER A 205 -11.89 -17.77 -1.51
CA SER A 205 -11.49 -18.12 -0.15
C SER A 205 -10.00 -18.36 -0.03
N LYS A 206 -9.49 -18.29 1.19
CA LYS A 206 -8.11 -18.64 1.53
C LYS A 206 -7.78 -20.06 1.06
N ALA A 207 -8.69 -21.01 1.26
CA ALA A 207 -8.50 -22.40 0.86
C ALA A 207 -8.35 -22.56 -0.66
N GLU A 208 -9.17 -21.85 -1.45
CA GLU A 208 -9.05 -21.84 -2.90
C GLU A 208 -7.74 -21.20 -3.37
N LEU A 209 -7.32 -20.10 -2.74
CA LEU A 209 -6.04 -19.45 -3.03
C LEU A 209 -4.85 -20.38 -2.75
N GLU A 210 -4.87 -21.10 -1.63
CA GLU A 210 -3.82 -22.08 -1.28
C GLU A 210 -3.79 -23.26 -2.25
N ALA A 211 -4.91 -23.65 -2.79
CA ALA A 211 -5.00 -24.79 -3.73
C ALA A 211 -4.42 -24.50 -5.12
N ILE A 212 -4.14 -23.23 -5.48
CA ILE A 212 -3.54 -22.89 -6.78
C ILE A 212 -2.12 -23.48 -6.87
N PRO A 213 -1.79 -24.25 -7.92
CA PRO A 213 -0.46 -24.85 -8.06
C PRO A 213 0.64 -23.81 -8.27
N GLY A 214 1.69 -23.84 -7.43
CA GLY A 214 2.80 -22.87 -7.47
C GLY A 214 3.72 -22.97 -8.70
N TRP A 215 3.59 -24.01 -9.53
CA TRP A 215 4.39 -24.20 -10.74
C TRP A 215 3.78 -23.61 -12.01
N ARG A 216 2.49 -23.19 -11.96
CA ARG A 216 1.76 -22.64 -13.08
C ARG A 216 1.90 -21.11 -13.12
N ARG A 217 2.12 -20.55 -14.32
CA ARG A 217 2.01 -19.09 -14.50
C ARG A 217 0.62 -18.63 -14.06
N PRO A 218 0.52 -17.68 -13.14
CA PRO A 218 -0.78 -17.22 -12.68
C PRO A 218 -1.50 -16.47 -13.80
N LYS A 219 -2.79 -16.74 -13.97
CA LYS A 219 -3.82 -15.83 -14.38
C LYS A 219 -4.89 -15.96 -13.32
N LEU A 220 -4.76 -15.17 -12.26
CA LEU A 220 -5.52 -15.36 -11.04
C LEU A 220 -6.22 -14.08 -10.62
N PHE A 221 -7.51 -14.19 -10.34
CA PHE A 221 -8.31 -13.09 -9.82
C PHE A 221 -9.05 -13.55 -8.55
N GLY A 222 -8.70 -12.97 -7.41
CA GLY A 222 -9.29 -13.30 -6.11
C GLY A 222 -10.07 -12.13 -5.54
N THR A 223 -11.36 -12.36 -5.24
CA THR A 223 -12.19 -11.44 -4.45
C THR A 223 -12.69 -12.16 -3.22
N PHE A 224 -12.18 -11.78 -2.04
CA PHE A 224 -12.42 -12.51 -0.80
C PHE A 224 -13.51 -11.88 0.07
N SER A 225 -14.06 -10.74 -0.36
CA SER A 225 -15.15 -10.04 0.31
C SER A 225 -16.01 -9.27 -0.71
N HIS A 226 -17.25 -9.01 -0.36
CA HIS A 226 -18.15 -8.13 -1.09
C HIS A 226 -17.64 -6.68 -1.12
N ALA A 227 -17.23 -6.17 0.02
CA ALA A 227 -16.55 -4.88 0.21
C ALA A 227 -15.07 -5.12 0.58
N GLU A 228 -14.46 -4.27 1.41
CA GLU A 228 -13.12 -4.50 1.95
C GLU A 228 -13.04 -5.79 2.78
N LEU A 229 -11.83 -6.31 3.01
CA LEU A 229 -11.60 -7.45 3.89
C LEU A 229 -11.87 -7.06 5.36
N ALA A 230 -12.00 -8.05 6.22
CA ALA A 230 -12.04 -7.83 7.65
C ALA A 230 -10.69 -7.25 8.14
N TYR A 231 -10.75 -6.41 9.18
CA TYR A 231 -9.54 -5.92 9.84
C TYR A 231 -8.71 -7.07 10.41
N ALA A 232 -7.40 -6.89 10.45
CA ALA A 232 -6.43 -7.94 10.82
C ALA A 232 -6.66 -8.51 12.22
N ASP A 233 -7.15 -7.71 13.16
CA ASP A 233 -7.52 -8.11 14.51
C ASP A 233 -8.85 -8.90 14.58
N HIS A 234 -9.65 -8.85 13.50
CA HIS A 234 -10.89 -9.62 13.36
C HIS A 234 -10.72 -10.89 12.50
N ILE A 235 -9.58 -11.07 11.84
CA ILE A 235 -9.31 -12.29 11.05
C ILE A 235 -8.94 -13.43 12.01
N GLU A 236 -9.87 -14.34 12.24
CA GLU A 236 -9.61 -15.55 13.01
C GLU A 236 -8.72 -16.52 12.23
N ALA A 237 -7.97 -17.38 12.94
CA ALA A 237 -7.07 -18.37 12.35
C ALA A 237 -7.75 -19.35 11.36
N ARG A 238 -9.07 -19.47 11.40
CA ARG A 238 -9.90 -20.30 10.53
C ARG A 238 -10.77 -19.50 9.56
N SER A 239 -10.53 -18.19 9.44
CA SER A 239 -11.28 -17.34 8.52
C SER A 239 -11.18 -17.84 7.08
N GLU A 240 -12.28 -17.73 6.33
CA GLU A 240 -12.27 -17.97 4.89
C GLU A 240 -11.52 -16.88 4.12
N GLN A 241 -11.34 -15.70 4.71
CA GLN A 241 -10.59 -14.61 4.12
C GLN A 241 -9.09 -14.76 4.42
N PRO A 242 -8.21 -14.59 3.40
CA PRO A 242 -6.77 -14.51 3.62
C PRO A 242 -6.38 -13.18 4.26
N SER A 243 -5.37 -13.16 5.13
CA SER A 243 -4.73 -11.94 5.57
C SER A 243 -3.90 -11.29 4.45
N LEU A 244 -3.48 -10.02 4.62
CA LEU A 244 -2.58 -9.37 3.68
C LEU A 244 -1.27 -10.17 3.53
N ALA A 245 -0.72 -10.66 4.65
CA ALA A 245 0.48 -11.49 4.66
C ALA A 245 0.30 -12.82 3.90
N ASP A 246 -0.87 -13.47 4.02
CA ASP A 246 -1.20 -14.67 3.24
C ASP A 246 -1.24 -14.38 1.74
N MET A 247 -1.92 -13.30 1.35
CA MET A 247 -2.01 -12.90 -0.06
C MET A 247 -0.65 -12.55 -0.65
N VAL A 248 0.19 -11.81 0.09
CA VAL A 248 1.56 -11.47 -0.34
C VAL A 248 2.41 -12.72 -0.52
N ARG A 249 2.38 -13.66 0.44
CA ARG A 249 3.10 -14.93 0.31
C ARG A 249 2.73 -15.66 -0.97
N ARG A 250 1.42 -15.85 -1.19
CA ARG A 250 0.94 -16.57 -2.37
C ARG A 250 1.23 -15.82 -3.67
N ALA A 251 1.10 -14.50 -3.68
CA ALA A 251 1.45 -13.69 -4.85
C ALA A 251 2.93 -13.85 -5.23
N VAL A 252 3.85 -13.77 -4.27
CA VAL A 252 5.28 -13.96 -4.51
C VAL A 252 5.57 -15.36 -5.02
N GLU A 253 5.02 -16.42 -4.38
CA GLU A 253 5.21 -17.81 -4.79
C GLU A 253 4.74 -18.06 -6.24
N LEU A 254 3.63 -17.44 -6.66
CA LEU A 254 3.07 -17.63 -7.99
C LEU A 254 3.78 -16.78 -9.06
N LEU A 255 4.15 -15.53 -8.75
CA LEU A 255 4.75 -14.63 -9.72
C LEU A 255 6.22 -14.97 -10.04
N GLN A 256 6.95 -15.53 -9.07
CA GLN A 256 8.38 -15.90 -9.25
C GLN A 256 8.62 -17.01 -10.29
N VAL A 257 7.58 -17.67 -10.78
CA VAL A 257 7.68 -18.66 -11.88
C VAL A 257 8.08 -17.99 -13.20
N ASN A 258 7.87 -16.70 -13.35
CA ASN A 258 8.28 -15.96 -14.55
C ASN A 258 9.81 -15.75 -14.57
N ARG A 259 10.47 -16.22 -15.63
CA ARG A 259 11.92 -16.15 -15.77
C ARG A 259 12.47 -14.73 -15.88
N SER A 260 11.70 -13.79 -16.38
CA SER A 260 12.06 -12.37 -16.47
C SER A 260 11.84 -11.60 -15.17
N GLY A 261 11.46 -12.32 -14.10
CA GLY A 261 11.10 -11.72 -12.81
C GLY A 261 9.68 -11.19 -12.74
N TYR A 262 9.38 -10.46 -11.68
CA TYR A 262 8.03 -9.96 -11.42
C TYR A 262 8.04 -8.57 -10.82
N PHE A 263 6.88 -7.90 -10.92
CA PHE A 263 6.53 -6.68 -10.20
C PHE A 263 5.22 -6.90 -9.44
N LEU A 264 5.23 -6.67 -8.14
CA LEU A 264 4.07 -6.82 -7.26
C LEU A 264 3.79 -5.50 -6.54
N VAL A 265 2.59 -4.99 -6.69
CA VAL A 265 2.05 -3.90 -5.86
C VAL A 265 1.23 -4.50 -4.74
N VAL A 266 1.49 -4.05 -3.52
CA VAL A 266 0.75 -4.43 -2.31
C VAL A 266 0.20 -3.17 -1.67
N ASP A 267 -1.10 -3.04 -1.64
CA ASP A 267 -1.81 -1.93 -1.04
C ASP A 267 -2.40 -2.34 0.32
N ALA A 268 -2.03 -1.63 1.38
CA ALA A 268 -2.57 -1.80 2.72
C ALA A 268 -3.66 -0.75 3.00
N GLY A 269 -4.74 -0.81 2.23
CA GLY A 269 -5.79 0.21 2.22
C GLY A 269 -6.68 0.23 3.47
N LEU A 270 -6.76 -0.87 4.24
CA LEU A 270 -7.48 -0.90 5.51
C LEU A 270 -6.87 0.03 6.56
N MET A 271 -5.56 0.35 6.46
CA MET A 271 -4.91 1.36 7.30
C MET A 271 -5.61 2.73 7.18
N ARG A 272 -5.99 3.12 5.95
CA ARG A 272 -6.76 4.33 5.69
C ARG A 272 -8.18 4.24 6.21
N LYS A 273 -8.89 3.17 5.88
CA LYS A 273 -10.29 2.96 6.27
C LYS A 273 -10.49 3.06 7.79
N ALA A 274 -9.54 2.54 8.56
CA ALA A 274 -9.54 2.67 10.02
C ALA A 274 -9.28 4.12 10.47
N ALA A 275 -8.27 4.77 9.88
CA ALA A 275 -7.91 6.15 10.22
C ALA A 275 -9.01 7.15 9.87
N GLU A 276 -9.71 6.99 8.74
CA GLU A 276 -10.86 7.80 8.34
C GLU A 276 -11.98 7.82 9.40
N LYS A 277 -12.09 6.74 10.18
CA LYS A 277 -13.07 6.59 11.28
C LYS A 277 -12.50 7.00 12.65
N ASN A 278 -11.25 7.47 12.72
CA ASN A 278 -10.49 7.69 13.95
C ASN A 278 -10.46 6.44 14.86
N ASN A 279 -10.37 5.26 14.28
CA ASN A 279 -10.22 4.02 15.02
C ASN A 279 -8.73 3.69 15.17
N GLY A 280 -8.13 4.06 16.30
CA GLY A 280 -6.71 3.89 16.56
C GLY A 280 -6.30 2.42 16.65
N GLU A 281 -7.12 1.56 17.26
CA GLU A 281 -6.83 0.12 17.40
C GLU A 281 -6.69 -0.54 16.04
N HIS A 282 -7.71 -0.42 15.18
CA HIS A 282 -7.64 -0.97 13.84
C HIS A 282 -6.53 -0.32 13.00
N THR A 283 -6.31 1.00 13.15
CA THR A 283 -5.22 1.69 12.44
C THR A 283 -3.85 1.12 12.78
N LEU A 284 -3.60 0.81 14.06
CA LEU A 284 -2.34 0.23 14.51
C LEU A 284 -2.26 -1.26 14.17
N ALA A 285 -3.36 -2.02 14.31
CA ALA A 285 -3.43 -3.43 13.93
C ALA A 285 -3.14 -3.63 12.43
N GLU A 286 -3.72 -2.80 11.56
CA GLU A 286 -3.45 -2.85 10.12
C GLU A 286 -2.02 -2.44 9.76
N THR A 287 -1.40 -1.53 10.52
CA THR A 287 0.01 -1.18 10.32
C THR A 287 0.93 -2.34 10.76
N VAL A 288 0.55 -3.08 11.81
CA VAL A 288 1.24 -4.33 12.19
C VAL A 288 1.07 -5.40 11.11
N GLU A 289 -0.10 -5.49 10.48
CA GLU A 289 -0.32 -6.45 9.38
C GLU A 289 0.50 -6.09 8.14
N LEU A 290 0.65 -4.79 7.81
CA LEU A 290 1.61 -4.35 6.78
C LEU A 290 3.03 -4.81 7.10
N ASP A 291 3.48 -4.63 8.36
CA ASP A 291 4.82 -5.05 8.81
C ASP A 291 5.00 -6.58 8.72
N ARG A 292 3.97 -7.36 9.07
CA ARG A 292 3.97 -8.83 8.88
C ARG A 292 4.04 -9.22 7.41
N ALA A 293 3.28 -8.55 6.55
CA ALA A 293 3.30 -8.79 5.11
C ALA A 293 4.68 -8.47 4.50
N LEU A 294 5.34 -7.39 4.99
CA LEU A 294 6.71 -7.05 4.64
C LEU A 294 7.68 -8.16 5.05
N ALA A 295 7.62 -8.64 6.30
CA ALA A 295 8.47 -9.72 6.79
C ALA A 295 8.31 -11.01 5.96
N VAL A 296 7.07 -11.31 5.55
CA VAL A 296 6.77 -12.41 4.62
C VAL A 296 7.41 -12.17 3.25
N ALA A 297 7.27 -10.97 2.67
CA ALA A 297 7.90 -10.65 1.40
C ALA A 297 9.42 -10.78 1.46
N GLN A 298 10.07 -10.27 2.51
CA GLN A 298 11.52 -10.40 2.72
C GLN A 298 11.96 -11.87 2.76
N ARG A 299 11.18 -12.73 3.39
CA ARG A 299 11.47 -14.16 3.50
C ARG A 299 11.29 -14.91 2.17
N TYR A 300 10.25 -14.63 1.40
CA TYR A 300 9.86 -15.40 0.21
C TYR A 300 10.40 -14.84 -1.10
N ALA A 301 10.66 -13.54 -1.20
CA ALA A 301 11.18 -12.93 -2.44
C ALA A 301 12.66 -13.23 -2.72
N GLY A 302 13.41 -13.63 -1.69
CA GLY A 302 14.84 -13.95 -1.81
C GLY A 302 15.75 -12.72 -1.95
N GLY A 303 17.05 -12.92 -1.75
CA GLY A 303 18.06 -11.85 -1.68
C GLY A 303 18.33 -11.09 -2.99
N LYS A 304 17.73 -11.51 -4.11
CA LYS A 304 17.85 -10.82 -5.42
C LYS A 304 16.67 -9.92 -5.72
N SER A 305 15.77 -9.71 -4.75
CA SER A 305 14.59 -8.88 -4.93
C SER A 305 14.80 -7.50 -4.32
N ALA A 306 14.19 -6.49 -4.93
CA ALA A 306 14.05 -5.14 -4.38
C ALA A 306 12.68 -5.00 -3.73
N ILE A 307 12.64 -4.49 -2.51
CA ILE A 307 11.40 -4.26 -1.77
C ILE A 307 11.38 -2.80 -1.36
N PHE A 308 10.28 -2.13 -1.69
CA PHE A 308 10.00 -0.75 -1.32
C PHE A 308 8.72 -0.70 -0.50
N VAL A 309 8.68 0.11 0.54
CA VAL A 309 7.48 0.39 1.33
C VAL A 309 7.33 1.90 1.44
N CYS A 310 6.23 2.45 0.98
CA CYS A 310 5.99 3.89 1.09
C CYS A 310 4.60 4.19 1.67
N GLY A 311 4.45 5.38 2.27
CA GLY A 311 3.15 5.99 2.47
C GLY A 311 2.68 6.73 1.23
N ASP A 312 1.37 6.90 1.09
CA ASP A 312 0.74 7.71 0.05
C ASP A 312 0.38 9.11 0.56
N VAL A 313 -0.55 9.23 1.51
CA VAL A 313 -1.01 10.49 2.11
C VAL A 313 -1.34 10.31 3.59
N GLY A 314 -0.99 11.28 4.42
CA GLY A 314 -1.36 11.27 5.84
C GLY A 314 -2.86 11.45 6.04
N ILE A 315 -3.41 10.81 7.08
CA ILE A 315 -4.84 10.81 7.34
C ILE A 315 -5.09 11.12 8.80
N GLY A 316 -5.95 12.10 9.05
CA GLY A 316 -6.42 12.47 10.36
C GLY A 316 -5.42 13.17 11.26
N GLY A 317 -4.14 13.29 10.88
CA GLY A 317 -3.12 13.95 11.69
C GLY A 317 -2.96 13.27 13.05
N LEU A 318 -2.64 11.97 13.04
CA LEU A 318 -2.42 11.15 14.25
C LEU A 318 -1.27 11.69 15.08
N SER A 319 -1.49 11.86 16.39
CA SER A 319 -0.50 12.38 17.33
C SER A 319 -0.39 11.51 18.59
N LEU A 320 0.86 11.29 19.03
CA LEU A 320 1.16 10.81 20.37
C LEU A 320 1.36 12.04 21.27
N ASN A 321 0.60 12.13 22.37
CA ASN A 321 0.45 13.36 23.15
C ASN A 321 1.55 13.60 24.21
N GLY A 322 2.79 13.12 23.96
CA GLY A 322 4.01 13.60 24.63
C GLY A 322 4.11 13.36 26.15
N TYR A 323 3.37 12.44 26.71
CA TYR A 323 3.45 12.08 28.11
C TYR A 323 4.35 10.85 28.31
N PRO A 324 4.92 10.57 29.51
CA PRO A 324 5.79 9.42 29.71
C PRO A 324 5.05 8.10 29.47
N PHE A 325 5.18 7.59 28.26
CA PHE A 325 4.78 6.23 27.93
C PHE A 325 5.75 5.23 28.55
N ARG A 326 5.22 4.10 29.02
CA ARG A 326 6.08 2.96 29.28
C ARG A 326 6.63 2.43 27.95
N LYS A 327 7.88 2.00 27.99
CA LYS A 327 8.52 1.45 26.78
C LYS A 327 8.08 0.04 26.41
N ASP A 328 7.54 -0.69 27.40
CA ASP A 328 7.04 -2.04 27.26
C ASP A 328 5.76 -2.07 26.41
N ARG A 329 5.53 -3.22 25.78
CA ARG A 329 4.38 -3.48 24.93
C ARG A 329 3.09 -2.97 25.54
N GLY A 330 2.25 -2.34 24.72
CA GLY A 330 0.91 -2.33 25.10
C GLY A 330 -0.08 -1.31 24.66
N ILE A 331 -1.25 -1.72 25.03
CA ILE A 331 -2.51 -0.96 25.14
C ILE A 331 -2.34 0.46 25.71
N ALA A 332 -1.26 0.73 26.45
CA ALA A 332 -0.97 2.08 26.99
C ALA A 332 -1.02 3.19 25.92
N VAL A 333 -0.72 2.87 24.65
CA VAL A 333 -0.81 3.83 23.56
C VAL A 333 -2.24 4.27 23.26
N LEU A 334 -3.22 3.39 23.48
CA LEU A 334 -4.65 3.65 23.27
C LEU A 334 -5.37 4.05 24.57
N GLY A 335 -4.65 4.10 25.69
CA GLY A 335 -5.21 4.37 27.00
C GLY A 335 -5.27 5.84 27.37
N LEU A 336 -5.59 6.06 28.65
CA LEU A 336 -5.63 7.37 29.29
C LEU A 336 -4.51 7.47 30.34
N ASN A 337 -3.98 8.68 30.56
CA ASN A 337 -3.10 8.95 31.69
C ASN A 337 -3.87 9.02 33.01
N SER A 338 -3.17 9.22 34.13
CA SER A 338 -3.79 9.34 35.47
C SER A 338 -4.72 10.54 35.64
N ALA A 339 -4.64 11.53 34.75
CA ALA A 339 -5.54 12.69 34.71
C ALA A 339 -6.75 12.50 33.79
N GLY A 340 -6.84 11.34 33.11
CA GLY A 340 -7.90 11.03 32.16
C GLY A 340 -7.66 11.59 30.74
N ASP A 341 -6.43 12.05 30.43
CA ASP A 341 -6.10 12.55 29.10
C ASP A 341 -5.61 11.39 28.22
N PRO A 342 -5.99 11.37 26.93
CA PRO A 342 -5.59 10.29 26.03
C PRO A 342 -4.13 10.43 25.61
N TRP A 343 -3.44 9.31 25.48
CA TRP A 343 -2.09 9.22 24.94
C TRP A 343 -2.04 9.49 23.43
N PHE A 344 -3.14 9.21 22.76
CA PHE A 344 -3.29 9.17 21.32
C PHE A 344 -4.48 10.04 20.91
N SER A 345 -4.30 10.88 19.91
CA SER A 345 -5.35 11.76 19.40
C SER A 345 -5.19 12.02 17.90
N TRP A 346 -6.22 12.60 17.32
CA TRP A 346 -6.28 12.96 15.92
C TRP A 346 -6.46 14.47 15.77
N ALA A 347 -5.99 15.03 14.67
CA ALA A 347 -6.28 16.44 14.35
C ALA A 347 -7.70 16.59 13.82
N THR A 348 -8.17 15.67 12.96
CA THR A 348 -9.49 15.76 12.32
C THR A 348 -10.21 14.41 12.33
N GLY A 349 -11.55 14.46 12.31
CA GLY A 349 -12.39 13.27 12.12
C GLY A 349 -13.75 13.32 12.81
N PRO A 350 -14.48 12.19 12.78
CA PRO A 350 -15.86 12.13 13.25
C PRO A 350 -16.03 12.25 14.77
N ASN A 351 -14.96 12.03 15.56
CA ASN A 351 -15.03 12.03 17.02
C ASN A 351 -14.93 13.43 17.64
N GLY A 352 -14.84 14.49 16.83
CA GLY A 352 -14.73 15.87 17.29
C GLY A 352 -15.94 16.36 18.09
N GLY A 353 -15.68 17.02 19.20
CA GLY A 353 -16.67 17.70 20.00
C GLY A 353 -17.46 16.87 21.02
N ARG A 354 -17.55 15.56 20.85
CA ARG A 354 -18.26 14.70 21.80
C ARG A 354 -17.42 14.31 23.01
N TYR A 355 -16.12 14.11 22.82
CA TYR A 355 -15.24 13.61 23.87
C TYR A 355 -14.88 14.67 24.92
N TYR A 356 -14.58 15.91 24.53
CA TYR A 356 -14.23 16.98 25.47
C TYR A 356 -15.42 17.65 26.15
N GLY A 357 -16.57 17.71 25.46
CA GLY A 357 -17.79 18.31 26.01
C GLY A 357 -18.54 17.41 26.97
N ALA A 358 -18.77 16.15 26.60
CA ALA A 358 -19.60 15.24 27.37
C ALA A 358 -18.90 14.67 28.60
N ALA A 359 -17.62 14.28 28.50
CA ALA A 359 -16.89 13.73 29.63
C ALA A 359 -16.55 14.78 30.68
N LYS A 360 -16.20 16.03 30.28
CA LYS A 360 -15.96 17.14 31.20
C LYS A 360 -17.26 17.68 31.82
N LEU A 361 -18.35 17.71 31.06
CA LEU A 361 -19.69 18.06 31.59
C LEU A 361 -20.25 16.97 32.52
N ALA A 362 -20.07 15.69 32.18
CA ALA A 362 -20.50 14.59 33.04
C ALA A 362 -19.68 14.54 34.34
N ALA A 363 -18.36 14.73 34.28
CA ALA A 363 -17.50 14.77 35.48
C ALA A 363 -17.76 16.00 36.37
N SER A 364 -18.34 17.08 35.81
CA SER A 364 -18.65 18.32 36.58
C SER A 364 -20.09 18.35 37.15
N GLN A 365 -20.98 17.48 36.70
CA GLN A 365 -22.40 17.59 37.06
C GLN A 365 -22.97 16.39 37.83
N ASP A 366 -22.32 15.23 37.85
CA ASP A 366 -22.76 14.09 38.62
C ASP A 366 -21.61 13.13 39.02
N PRO A 367 -21.18 13.13 40.28
CA PRO A 367 -20.19 12.17 40.80
C PRO A 367 -20.65 10.69 40.77
N GLN A 368 -21.91 10.44 40.47
CA GLN A 368 -22.49 9.09 40.38
C GLN A 368 -22.94 8.70 38.97
N ALA A 369 -22.69 9.53 37.96
CA ALA A 369 -22.97 9.15 36.58
C ALA A 369 -22.10 7.95 36.17
N THR A 370 -22.71 6.79 36.17
CA THR A 370 -22.14 5.58 35.59
C THR A 370 -21.89 5.86 34.10
N VAL A 371 -20.62 5.79 33.71
CA VAL A 371 -20.23 5.74 32.29
C VAL A 371 -21.08 4.67 31.61
N PRO A 372 -21.76 4.96 30.50
CA PRO A 372 -22.55 3.97 29.80
C PRO A 372 -21.61 2.85 29.35
N THR A 373 -21.65 1.72 30.03
CA THR A 373 -20.98 0.49 29.62
C THR A 373 -21.82 -0.20 28.56
N SER A 374 -21.86 0.36 27.36
CA SER A 374 -22.27 -0.38 26.19
C SER A 374 -21.04 -1.13 25.68
N PRO A 375 -21.07 -2.46 25.58
CA PRO A 375 -19.94 -3.25 25.09
C PRO A 375 -19.62 -3.05 23.60
N LEU A 376 -20.33 -2.16 22.92
CA LEU A 376 -20.28 -1.97 21.46
C LEU A 376 -19.66 -0.65 20.99
N GLU A 377 -19.31 0.28 21.90
CA GLU A 377 -18.59 1.49 21.54
C GLU A 377 -17.24 1.48 22.25
N GLN A 378 -16.21 1.02 21.53
CA GLN A 378 -14.83 1.23 21.93
C GLN A 378 -14.58 2.73 22.10
N PRO A 379 -13.75 3.14 23.10
CA PRO A 379 -13.40 4.54 23.28
C PRO A 379 -12.69 5.00 22.00
N GLN A 380 -13.39 5.83 21.24
CA GLN A 380 -12.83 6.44 20.05
C GLN A 380 -11.92 7.57 20.50
N GLU A 381 -10.70 7.62 19.99
CA GLU A 381 -9.73 8.62 20.38
C GLU A 381 -10.22 10.02 20.00
N PRO A 382 -9.86 11.06 20.80
CA PRO A 382 -10.35 12.41 20.58
C PRO A 382 -9.72 13.04 19.34
N VAL A 383 -10.46 13.98 18.72
CA VAL A 383 -9.99 14.80 17.63
C VAL A 383 -10.05 16.28 18.00
N ALA A 384 -9.13 17.08 17.42
CA ALA A 384 -9.12 18.52 17.64
C ALA A 384 -10.27 19.23 16.88
N PHE A 385 -10.55 18.80 15.63
CA PHE A 385 -11.57 19.40 14.78
C PHE A 385 -12.49 18.34 14.19
N TYR A 386 -13.79 18.58 14.28
CA TYR A 386 -14.79 17.69 13.69
C TYR A 386 -14.75 17.72 12.17
N ALA A 387 -14.78 16.54 11.57
CA ALA A 387 -15.08 16.29 10.16
C ALA A 387 -15.87 14.97 10.05
N PRO A 388 -16.75 14.80 9.04
CA PRO A 388 -17.51 13.55 8.87
C PRO A 388 -16.65 12.30 8.69
N SER A 389 -15.43 12.49 8.20
CA SER A 389 -14.34 11.51 8.09
C SER A 389 -13.04 12.24 8.37
N ALA A 390 -12.01 11.55 8.85
CA ALA A 390 -10.70 12.15 8.99
C ALA A 390 -10.16 12.64 7.65
N LEU A 391 -9.60 13.85 7.65
CA LEU A 391 -9.14 14.53 6.44
C LEU A 391 -7.69 14.12 6.12
N ASN A 392 -7.33 14.24 4.86
CA ASN A 392 -5.96 14.11 4.40
C ASN A 392 -5.10 15.25 4.96
N THR A 393 -3.84 14.96 5.26
CA THR A 393 -2.89 15.91 5.83
C THR A 393 -1.77 16.26 4.86
N VAL A 394 -1.03 17.31 5.17
CA VAL A 394 0.15 17.76 4.40
C VAL A 394 1.44 17.09 4.86
N ASP A 395 1.35 16.04 5.68
CA ASP A 395 2.52 15.36 6.21
C ASP A 395 3.38 14.74 5.10
N ASP A 396 4.70 14.84 5.24
CA ASP A 396 5.62 14.05 4.45
C ASP A 396 5.49 12.57 4.80
N MET A 397 5.56 11.71 3.79
CA MET A 397 5.41 10.27 3.96
C MET A 397 6.77 9.58 4.12
N LEU A 398 6.77 8.44 4.78
CA LEU A 398 7.95 7.58 4.85
C LEU A 398 8.09 6.74 3.60
N VAL A 399 9.34 6.49 3.19
CA VAL A 399 9.68 5.42 2.25
C VAL A 399 10.87 4.64 2.77
N PHE A 400 10.78 3.32 2.69
CA PHE A 400 11.82 2.37 3.06
C PHE A 400 12.18 1.52 1.85
N GLY A 401 13.41 1.03 1.79
CA GLY A 401 13.86 0.18 0.71
C GLY A 401 14.94 -0.81 1.10
N SER A 402 14.94 -1.96 0.45
CA SER A 402 15.99 -2.97 0.52
C SER A 402 16.20 -3.64 -0.83
N GLY A 403 17.40 -4.14 -1.06
CA GLY A 403 17.79 -4.76 -2.33
C GLY A 403 18.22 -3.78 -3.40
N PRO A 404 18.49 -4.28 -4.63
CA PRO A 404 19.04 -3.47 -5.72
C PRO A 404 18.17 -2.27 -6.07
N GLY A 405 18.78 -1.07 -6.18
CA GLY A 405 18.11 0.20 -6.47
C GLY A 405 17.60 0.94 -5.23
N ALA A 406 17.49 0.29 -4.07
CA ALA A 406 17.03 0.93 -2.84
C ALA A 406 18.06 1.90 -2.25
N GLU A 407 19.33 1.78 -2.59
CA GLU A 407 20.40 2.70 -2.22
C GLU A 407 20.20 4.14 -2.72
N ALA A 408 19.31 4.32 -3.69
CA ALA A 408 18.89 5.65 -4.16
C ALA A 408 17.96 6.38 -3.19
N LEU A 409 17.41 5.70 -2.17
CA LEU A 409 16.57 6.32 -1.16
C LEU A 409 17.43 7.03 -0.11
N HIS A 410 17.38 8.35 -0.06
CA HIS A 410 18.07 9.15 0.94
C HIS A 410 17.45 10.55 1.08
N GLY A 411 17.56 11.16 2.27
CA GLY A 411 17.12 12.52 2.54
C GLY A 411 15.62 12.75 2.33
N SER A 412 15.27 13.88 1.72
CA SER A 412 13.91 14.21 1.31
C SER A 412 13.84 14.24 -0.22
N MET A 413 12.81 13.63 -0.79
CA MET A 413 12.63 13.50 -2.22
C MET A 413 11.15 13.62 -2.61
N GLU A 414 10.89 14.01 -3.84
CA GLU A 414 9.54 14.01 -4.41
C GLU A 414 9.00 12.58 -4.49
N ASN A 415 7.70 12.37 -4.21
CA ASN A 415 7.07 11.06 -4.33
C ASN A 415 7.17 10.46 -5.76
N THR A 416 7.22 11.31 -6.78
CA THR A 416 7.48 10.92 -8.19
C THR A 416 8.86 10.30 -8.42
N THR A 417 9.82 10.53 -7.52
CA THR A 417 11.17 9.97 -7.62
C THR A 417 11.16 8.46 -7.40
N LEU A 418 10.25 7.96 -6.55
CA LEU A 418 10.09 6.52 -6.32
C LEU A 418 9.74 5.77 -7.62
N PHE A 419 8.86 6.34 -8.45
CA PHE A 419 8.60 5.81 -9.79
C PHE A 419 9.87 5.64 -10.61
N LYS A 420 10.74 6.68 -10.66
CA LYS A 420 11.99 6.64 -11.43
C LYS A 420 12.94 5.57 -10.93
N ILE A 421 13.06 5.42 -9.61
CA ILE A 421 13.88 4.38 -8.96
C ILE A 421 13.37 2.98 -9.35
N ILE A 422 12.06 2.73 -9.23
CA ILE A 422 11.47 1.43 -9.54
C ILE A 422 11.55 1.14 -11.04
N CYS A 423 11.16 2.09 -11.89
CA CYS A 423 11.17 1.95 -13.35
C CYS A 423 12.59 1.68 -13.90
N GLY A 424 13.61 2.30 -13.32
CA GLY A 424 15.01 2.07 -13.68
C GLY A 424 15.49 0.64 -13.40
N ASN A 425 14.76 -0.11 -12.59
CA ASN A 425 15.05 -1.50 -12.21
C ASN A 425 14.25 -2.56 -13.03
N PHE A 426 13.40 -2.17 -13.97
CA PHE A 426 12.68 -3.07 -14.88
C PHE A 426 13.54 -3.69 -15.99
#